data_6495a2c19b04eb5297fca0f5ca8a6229
#
_entry.id   6495a2c19b04eb5297fca0f5ca8a6229
#
_cell.length_a   1.000
_cell.length_b   1.000
_cell.length_c   1.000
_cell.angle_alpha   90.00
_cell.angle_beta   90.00
_cell.angle_gamma   90.00
#
_symmetry.space_group_name_H-M   'P 1'
#
loop_
_entity.id
_entity.type
_entity.pdbx_description
1 polymer ?
#
loop_
_entity_poly.entity_id
_entity_poly.type
_entity_poly.pdbx_seq_one_letter_code
_entity_poly.pdbx_strand_id
1 'polypeptide(L)'
;MIKFYLNMNVKIVLLYVLKTFGVILGVVVLYLILGLVLPLIPVSADDDGQPKDIPIYIYTNGVHTDIVMPVKNDLQDWSAKVPFSNIKSKSTDYNYLGIGWGDKGFYLDTPTWADLKFSTAFKAAFWLSDSAMHCSYYKSMKEGDDCKMIMISRNQYKDLVKFVEDKFDRDQNGNFILIPTNAVYDVNDAFYDAKGTYSFLYTCNTWANDALKAAGQKAALWTPSDFGIFRHYR
;
A
#
# COMPACT_ATOMS: atom_id res chain seq x y z
N MET A 1 -43.70 41.18 6.36
CA MET A 1 -43.66 40.14 5.28
C MET A 1 -42.24 39.70 4.94
N ILE A 2 -41.32 40.58 4.57
CA ILE A 2 -39.95 40.27 4.19
C ILE A 2 -39.16 39.48 5.27
N LYS A 3 -39.26 39.85 6.56
CA LYS A 3 -38.63 39.15 7.66
C LYS A 3 -39.10 37.69 7.83
N PHE A 4 -40.35 37.41 7.49
CA PHE A 4 -40.93 36.07 7.61
C PHE A 4 -40.41 35.15 6.49
N TYR A 5 -40.25 35.64 5.25
CA TYR A 5 -39.67 34.91 4.15
C TYR A 5 -38.17 34.65 4.31
N LEU A 6 -37.39 35.61 4.89
CA LEU A 6 -35.99 35.40 5.22
C LEU A 6 -35.81 34.29 6.26
N ASN A 7 -36.63 34.28 7.31
CA ASN A 7 -36.58 33.25 8.35
C ASN A 7 -36.97 31.84 7.83
N MET A 8 -37.91 31.78 6.87
CA MET A 8 -38.31 30.52 6.25
C MET A 8 -37.20 29.95 5.37
N ASN A 9 -36.50 30.77 4.59
CA ASN A 9 -35.38 30.38 3.75
C ASN A 9 -34.20 29.89 4.61
N VAL A 10 -33.89 30.58 5.72
CA VAL A 10 -32.81 30.18 6.64
C VAL A 10 -33.08 28.81 7.26
N LYS A 11 -34.33 28.54 7.69
CA LYS A 11 -34.68 27.21 8.25
C LYS A 11 -34.55 26.10 7.20
N ILE A 12 -34.92 26.34 5.98
CA ILE A 12 -34.79 25.38 4.87
C ILE A 12 -33.31 25.11 4.57
N VAL A 13 -32.49 26.14 4.47
CA VAL A 13 -31.06 26.02 4.27
C VAL A 13 -30.41 25.23 5.42
N LEU A 14 -30.74 25.57 6.67
CA LEU A 14 -30.23 24.85 7.83
C LEU A 14 -30.62 23.36 7.81
N LEU A 15 -31.86 23.05 7.41
CA LEU A 15 -32.30 21.66 7.29
C LEU A 15 -31.49 20.88 6.22
N TYR A 16 -31.21 21.48 5.07
CA TYR A 16 -30.38 20.87 4.05
C TYR A 16 -28.93 20.67 4.52
N VAL A 17 -28.35 21.66 5.20
CA VAL A 17 -27.00 21.56 5.78
C VAL A 17 -26.95 20.41 6.81
N LEU A 18 -27.93 20.32 7.72
CA LEU A 18 -28.00 19.23 8.69
C LEU A 18 -28.19 17.85 8.04
N LYS A 19 -29.02 17.75 6.99
CA LYS A 19 -29.18 16.50 6.26
C LYS A 19 -27.88 16.10 5.53
N THR A 20 -27.22 17.04 4.88
CA THR A 20 -25.94 16.79 4.21
C THR A 20 -24.86 16.33 5.20
N PHE A 21 -24.76 17.02 6.33
CA PHE A 21 -23.86 16.63 7.42
C PHE A 21 -24.17 15.22 7.95
N GLY A 22 -25.47 14.91 8.15
CA GLY A 22 -25.90 13.58 8.59
C GLY A 22 -25.55 12.48 7.59
N VAL A 23 -25.67 12.74 6.28
CA VAL A 23 -25.28 11.80 5.24
C VAL A 23 -23.76 11.59 5.25
N ILE A 24 -22.96 12.67 5.31
CA ILE A 24 -21.50 12.58 5.36
C ILE A 24 -21.06 11.78 6.58
N LEU A 25 -21.61 12.08 7.75
CA LEU A 25 -21.32 11.36 8.99
C LEU A 25 -21.68 9.87 8.86
N GLY A 26 -22.85 9.57 8.27
CA GLY A 26 -23.28 8.19 8.01
C GLY A 26 -22.31 7.43 7.12
N VAL A 27 -21.80 8.06 6.05
CA VAL A 27 -20.79 7.46 5.15
C VAL A 27 -19.48 7.21 5.89
N VAL A 28 -19.01 8.16 6.71
CA VAL A 28 -17.79 7.99 7.52
C VAL A 28 -17.95 6.83 8.51
N VAL A 29 -19.07 6.79 9.23
CA VAL A 29 -19.35 5.71 10.20
C VAL A 29 -19.40 4.36 9.47
N LEU A 30 -20.08 4.27 8.32
CA LEU A 30 -20.13 3.06 7.52
C LEU A 30 -18.72 2.62 7.09
N TYR A 31 -17.89 3.54 6.59
CA TYR A 31 -16.50 3.26 6.22
C TYR A 31 -15.70 2.69 7.40
N LEU A 32 -15.82 3.28 8.59
CA LEU A 32 -15.14 2.80 9.79
C LEU A 32 -15.63 1.39 10.19
N ILE A 33 -16.94 1.14 10.12
CA ILE A 33 -17.52 -0.19 10.38
C ILE A 33 -16.97 -1.21 9.37
N LEU A 34 -16.98 -0.90 8.07
CA LEU A 34 -16.44 -1.79 7.04
C LEU A 34 -14.93 -2.02 7.24
N GLY A 35 -14.16 -0.98 7.60
CA GLY A 35 -12.73 -1.09 7.92
C GLY A 35 -12.42 -1.94 9.14
N LEU A 36 -13.37 -2.14 10.04
CA LEU A 36 -13.25 -3.03 11.20
C LEU A 36 -13.79 -4.45 10.93
N VAL A 37 -14.86 -4.57 10.17
CA VAL A 37 -15.57 -5.85 9.96
C VAL A 37 -14.99 -6.66 8.81
N LEU A 38 -14.73 -6.04 7.65
CA LEU A 38 -14.25 -6.76 6.47
C LEU A 38 -12.84 -7.38 6.66
N PRO A 39 -11.92 -6.77 7.42
CA PRO A 39 -10.67 -7.44 7.79
C PRO A 39 -10.84 -8.73 8.59
N LEU A 40 -11.99 -8.92 9.26
CA LEU A 40 -12.27 -10.13 10.03
C LEU A 40 -12.64 -11.33 9.13
N ILE A 41 -13.06 -11.07 7.91
CA ILE A 41 -13.48 -12.09 6.95
C ILE A 41 -12.23 -12.55 6.18
N PRO A 42 -11.77 -13.79 6.41
CA PRO A 42 -10.59 -14.30 5.72
C PRO A 42 -10.92 -14.68 4.29
N VAL A 43 -9.99 -14.41 3.38
CA VAL A 43 -9.85 -15.10 2.10
C VAL A 43 -8.88 -16.24 2.34
N SER A 44 -9.31 -17.47 2.06
CA SER A 44 -8.49 -18.66 2.25
C SER A 44 -7.30 -18.69 1.30
N ALA A 45 -6.19 -19.25 1.76
CA ALA A 45 -5.07 -19.54 0.87
C ALA A 45 -5.45 -20.63 -0.13
N ASP A 46 -4.93 -20.50 -1.33
CA ASP A 46 -5.01 -21.55 -2.36
C ASP A 46 -3.82 -22.50 -2.21
N ASP A 47 -4.09 -23.78 -2.12
CA ASP A 47 -3.06 -24.80 -2.15
C ASP A 47 -2.94 -25.36 -3.57
N ASP A 48 -1.86 -25.00 -4.27
CA ASP A 48 -1.57 -25.48 -5.62
C ASP A 48 -0.88 -26.86 -5.63
N GLY A 49 -0.76 -27.49 -4.48
CA GLY A 49 -0.13 -28.81 -4.30
C GLY A 49 1.38 -28.84 -4.59
N GLN A 50 2.02 -27.67 -4.76
CA GLN A 50 3.45 -27.58 -5.05
C GLN A 50 4.27 -27.36 -3.76
N PRO A 51 5.56 -27.74 -3.75
CA PRO A 51 6.46 -27.42 -2.65
C PRO A 51 6.49 -25.91 -2.40
N LYS A 52 6.40 -25.51 -1.13
CA LYS A 52 6.50 -24.12 -0.66
C LYS A 52 7.92 -23.90 -0.14
N ASP A 53 8.81 -23.49 -1.03
CA ASP A 53 10.26 -23.36 -0.76
C ASP A 53 10.80 -21.94 -0.92
N ILE A 54 9.96 -20.98 -1.31
CA ILE A 54 10.36 -19.58 -1.46
C ILE A 54 9.86 -18.77 -0.28
N PRO A 55 10.76 -18.21 0.56
CA PRO A 55 10.36 -17.31 1.64
C PRO A 55 10.02 -15.93 1.09
N ILE A 56 8.86 -15.41 1.46
CA ILE A 56 8.52 -13.99 1.37
C ILE A 56 8.16 -13.49 2.76
N TYR A 57 8.13 -12.16 2.93
CA TYR A 57 7.70 -11.59 4.20
C TYR A 57 6.67 -10.49 3.97
N ILE A 58 5.77 -10.32 4.93
CA ILE A 58 5.04 -9.08 5.13
C ILE A 58 5.73 -8.31 6.25
N TYR A 59 6.01 -7.04 5.99
CA TYR A 59 6.68 -6.17 6.95
C TYR A 59 5.90 -4.87 7.11
N THR A 60 5.62 -4.47 8.35
CA THR A 60 4.91 -3.22 8.65
C THR A 60 5.74 -2.29 9.53
N ASN A 61 5.55 -0.98 9.32
CA ASN A 61 6.02 0.05 10.25
C ASN A 61 4.90 0.56 11.18
N GLY A 62 3.78 -0.18 11.28
CA GLY A 62 2.58 0.17 12.05
C GLY A 62 1.52 0.95 11.27
N VAL A 63 1.83 1.38 10.04
CA VAL A 63 0.92 2.16 9.18
C VAL A 63 0.90 1.66 7.75
N HIS A 64 2.04 1.19 7.26
CA HIS A 64 2.29 0.78 5.89
C HIS A 64 2.84 -0.65 5.88
N THR A 65 2.41 -1.45 4.92
CA THR A 65 2.88 -2.82 4.75
C THR A 65 3.62 -2.98 3.43
N ASP A 66 4.83 -3.51 3.50
CA ASP A 66 5.64 -3.97 2.37
C ASP A 66 5.50 -5.47 2.16
N ILE A 67 5.58 -5.90 0.91
CA ILE A 67 5.84 -7.28 0.52
C ILE A 67 7.35 -7.43 0.28
N VAL A 68 7.99 -8.28 1.06
CA VAL A 68 9.44 -8.48 1.00
C VAL A 68 9.75 -9.80 0.32
N MET A 69 10.59 -9.76 -0.71
CA MET A 69 10.94 -10.90 -1.55
C MET A 69 12.46 -11.07 -1.62
N PRO A 70 12.99 -12.28 -1.92
CA PRO A 70 14.40 -12.44 -2.25
C PRO A 70 14.80 -11.51 -3.39
N VAL A 71 15.96 -10.82 -3.25
CA VAL A 71 16.50 -9.95 -4.32
C VAL A 71 16.67 -10.73 -5.60
N LYS A 72 17.12 -11.99 -5.48
CA LYS A 72 17.34 -12.86 -6.64
C LYS A 72 17.08 -14.32 -6.28
N ASN A 73 16.39 -14.98 -7.16
CA ASN A 73 16.30 -16.44 -7.25
C ASN A 73 16.27 -16.86 -8.74
N ASP A 74 16.02 -18.12 -9.02
CA ASP A 74 15.97 -18.65 -10.39
C ASP A 74 14.74 -18.24 -11.21
N LEU A 75 13.74 -17.59 -10.57
CA LEU A 75 12.52 -17.09 -11.22
C LEU A 75 12.56 -15.58 -11.47
N GLN A 76 13.25 -14.83 -10.61
CA GLN A 76 13.26 -13.36 -10.63
C GLN A 76 14.58 -12.80 -10.14
N ASP A 77 15.09 -11.79 -10.84
CA ASP A 77 16.20 -10.95 -10.43
C ASP A 77 15.70 -9.50 -10.31
N TRP A 78 15.34 -9.11 -9.10
CA TRP A 78 14.88 -7.75 -8.83
C TRP A 78 15.98 -6.71 -9.00
N SER A 79 17.26 -7.07 -8.80
CA SER A 79 18.38 -6.14 -8.97
C SER A 79 18.57 -5.68 -10.42
N ALA A 80 18.04 -6.43 -11.38
CA ALA A 80 18.01 -6.03 -12.79
C ALA A 80 16.92 -4.98 -13.09
N LYS A 81 15.84 -4.94 -12.29
CA LYS A 81 14.68 -4.04 -12.47
C LYS A 81 14.69 -2.85 -11.50
N VAL A 82 15.22 -3.05 -10.31
CA VAL A 82 15.47 -2.06 -9.26
C VAL A 82 16.98 -2.03 -9.01
N PRO A 83 17.80 -1.38 -9.87
CA PRO A 83 19.24 -1.45 -9.76
C PRO A 83 19.78 -0.84 -8.46
N PHE A 84 20.80 -1.48 -7.86
CA PHE A 84 21.49 -0.95 -6.69
C PHE A 84 22.13 0.43 -6.91
N SER A 85 22.38 0.83 -8.16
CA SER A 85 22.82 2.18 -8.50
C SER A 85 21.79 3.27 -8.16
N ASN A 86 20.52 2.90 -7.98
CA ASN A 86 19.41 3.82 -7.69
C ASN A 86 19.26 4.14 -6.21
N ILE A 87 19.91 3.38 -5.31
CA ILE A 87 19.93 3.67 -3.87
C ILE A 87 21.18 4.46 -3.46
N LYS A 88 21.11 5.25 -2.39
CA LYS A 88 22.22 6.09 -1.95
C LYS A 88 23.47 5.30 -1.57
N SER A 89 23.33 4.16 -0.91
CA SER A 89 24.45 3.33 -0.48
C SER A 89 25.23 2.70 -1.63
N LYS A 90 24.55 2.46 -2.79
CA LYS A 90 25.07 1.68 -3.93
C LYS A 90 25.66 0.31 -3.54
N SER A 91 25.38 -0.15 -2.32
CA SER A 91 25.78 -1.47 -1.85
C SER A 91 25.00 -2.54 -2.62
N THR A 92 25.66 -3.65 -2.90
CA THR A 92 25.05 -4.82 -3.53
C THR A 92 24.85 -5.99 -2.55
N ASP A 93 25.20 -5.78 -1.28
CA ASP A 93 25.17 -6.78 -0.21
C ASP A 93 23.80 -6.81 0.47
N TYR A 94 22.80 -7.21 -0.31
CA TYR A 94 21.40 -7.36 0.14
C TYR A 94 20.81 -8.67 -0.36
N ASN A 95 19.98 -9.30 0.49
CA ASN A 95 19.33 -10.57 0.19
C ASN A 95 17.83 -10.42 -0.10
N TYR A 96 17.22 -9.33 0.36
CA TYR A 96 15.78 -9.09 0.26
C TYR A 96 15.48 -7.69 -0.27
N LEU A 97 14.37 -7.59 -0.98
CA LEU A 97 13.78 -6.34 -1.45
C LEU A 97 12.35 -6.25 -0.93
N GLY A 98 12.08 -5.25 -0.11
CA GLY A 98 10.73 -4.83 0.29
C GLY A 98 10.16 -3.88 -0.75
N ILE A 99 8.93 -4.13 -1.14
CA ILE A 99 8.21 -3.30 -2.10
C ILE A 99 6.86 -2.93 -1.50
N GLY A 100 6.60 -1.62 -1.42
CA GLY A 100 5.33 -1.05 -1.04
C GLY A 100 4.78 -0.14 -2.12
N TRP A 101 3.45 -0.03 -2.22
CA TRP A 101 2.75 0.89 -3.10
C TRP A 101 2.00 1.92 -2.25
N GLY A 102 2.02 3.18 -2.64
CA GLY A 102 1.33 4.21 -1.87
C GLY A 102 1.20 5.53 -2.60
N ASP A 103 0.69 6.54 -1.89
CA ASP A 103 0.55 7.90 -2.39
C ASP A 103 1.90 8.57 -2.60
N LYS A 104 2.16 9.07 -3.81
CA LYS A 104 3.43 9.69 -4.20
C LYS A 104 3.73 10.95 -3.40
N GLY A 105 2.72 11.80 -3.18
CA GLY A 105 2.87 13.03 -2.40
C GLY A 105 3.16 12.73 -0.93
N PHE A 106 2.50 11.70 -0.38
CA PHE A 106 2.77 11.26 0.98
C PHE A 106 4.21 10.78 1.14
N TYR A 107 4.69 9.91 0.24
CA TYR A 107 6.05 9.39 0.29
C TYR A 107 7.13 10.48 0.14
N LEU A 108 6.93 11.46 -0.75
CA LEU A 108 7.99 12.40 -1.11
C LEU A 108 7.93 13.71 -0.32
N ASP A 109 6.74 14.14 0.11
CA ASP A 109 6.51 15.44 0.76
C ASP A 109 6.28 15.33 2.28
N THR A 110 6.20 14.10 2.82
CA THR A 110 5.85 13.87 4.22
C THR A 110 6.84 12.91 4.87
N PRO A 111 8.10 13.32 5.11
CA PRO A 111 9.12 12.46 5.73
C PRO A 111 8.75 11.99 7.12
N THR A 112 7.96 12.79 7.86
CA THR A 112 7.41 12.43 9.17
C THR A 112 5.93 12.80 9.25
N TRP A 113 5.20 12.19 10.17
CA TRP A 113 3.79 12.52 10.44
C TRP A 113 3.57 14.00 10.80
N ALA A 114 4.58 14.65 11.41
CA ALA A 114 4.53 16.07 11.75
C ALA A 114 4.56 16.98 10.50
N ASP A 115 5.09 16.47 9.39
CA ASP A 115 5.18 17.21 8.13
C ASP A 115 3.91 17.08 7.27
N LEU A 116 2.93 16.25 7.71
CA LEU A 116 1.71 15.98 6.95
C LEU A 116 0.86 17.24 6.79
N LYS A 117 0.80 17.76 5.57
CA LYS A 117 -0.10 18.87 5.22
C LYS A 117 -1.51 18.37 4.97
N PHE A 118 -2.50 19.13 5.43
CA PHE A 118 -3.91 18.82 5.16
C PHE A 118 -4.18 18.64 3.65
N SER A 119 -3.55 19.44 2.79
CA SER A 119 -3.70 19.32 1.33
C SER A 119 -3.18 17.99 0.79
N THR A 120 -2.07 17.45 1.32
CA THR A 120 -1.52 16.15 0.92
C THR A 120 -2.45 15.03 1.37
N ALA A 121 -2.88 15.05 2.62
CA ALA A 121 -3.85 14.08 3.15
C ALA A 121 -5.18 14.09 2.38
N PHE A 122 -5.69 15.28 2.04
CA PHE A 122 -6.92 15.44 1.27
C PHE A 122 -6.78 14.90 -0.15
N LYS A 123 -5.69 15.22 -0.86
CA LYS A 123 -5.42 14.70 -2.20
C LYS A 123 -5.31 13.18 -2.20
N ALA A 124 -4.55 12.62 -1.27
CA ALA A 124 -4.42 11.18 -1.10
C ALA A 124 -5.78 10.50 -0.84
N ALA A 125 -6.60 11.06 0.05
CA ALA A 125 -7.90 10.49 0.40
C ALA A 125 -8.89 10.45 -0.80
N PHE A 126 -8.83 11.44 -1.70
CA PHE A 126 -9.85 11.67 -2.73
C PHE A 126 -9.36 11.44 -4.17
N TRP A 127 -8.42 10.54 -4.42
CA TRP A 127 -7.90 10.21 -5.77
C TRP A 127 -7.31 11.39 -6.55
N LEU A 128 -6.68 12.33 -5.86
CA LEU A 128 -6.14 13.55 -6.48
C LEU A 128 -4.61 13.55 -6.58
N SER A 129 -3.97 12.42 -6.29
CA SER A 129 -2.52 12.28 -6.36
C SER A 129 -2.12 10.98 -7.06
N ASP A 130 -0.96 11.02 -7.70
CA ASP A 130 -0.32 9.86 -8.29
C ASP A 130 0.15 8.89 -7.20
N SER A 131 0.48 7.67 -7.60
CA SER A 131 1.07 6.66 -6.73
C SER A 131 2.55 6.45 -7.03
N ALA A 132 3.25 5.87 -6.06
CA ALA A 132 4.64 5.45 -6.21
C ALA A 132 4.85 4.07 -5.60
N MET A 133 5.85 3.35 -6.13
CA MET A 133 6.43 2.17 -5.50
C MET A 133 7.62 2.59 -4.66
N HIS A 134 7.62 2.22 -3.38
CA HIS A 134 8.76 2.34 -2.49
C HIS A 134 9.51 1.01 -2.46
N CYS A 135 10.79 1.02 -2.74
CA CYS A 135 11.64 -0.16 -2.83
C CYS A 135 12.78 -0.03 -1.82
N SER A 136 12.83 -0.92 -0.83
CA SER A 136 13.83 -0.92 0.25
C SER A 136 14.60 -2.23 0.29
N TYR A 137 15.93 -2.16 0.30
CA TYR A 137 16.80 -3.33 0.38
C TYR A 137 17.16 -3.71 1.80
N TYR A 138 17.14 -5.01 2.10
CA TYR A 138 17.46 -5.58 3.41
C TYR A 138 18.51 -6.69 3.30
N LYS A 139 19.46 -6.71 4.26
CA LYS A 139 20.45 -7.81 4.38
C LYS A 139 19.84 -9.07 4.95
N SER A 140 18.93 -8.92 5.90
CA SER A 140 18.23 -10.02 6.56
C SER A 140 16.88 -9.57 7.03
N MET A 141 15.93 -10.50 7.08
CA MET A 141 14.62 -10.31 7.71
C MET A 141 14.58 -11.12 9.00
N LYS A 142 13.93 -10.57 10.02
CA LYS A 142 13.73 -11.24 11.30
C LYS A 142 12.24 -11.23 11.64
N GLU A 143 11.68 -12.40 11.90
CA GLU A 143 10.30 -12.51 12.32
C GLU A 143 10.06 -11.84 13.68
N GLY A 144 8.92 -11.23 13.81
CA GLY A 144 8.46 -10.49 14.98
C GLY A 144 6.99 -10.11 14.84
N ASP A 145 6.55 -9.17 15.65
CA ASP A 145 5.15 -8.68 15.59
C ASP A 145 4.91 -7.87 14.30
N ASP A 146 5.92 -7.21 13.80
CA ASP A 146 5.94 -6.34 12.62
C ASP A 146 6.42 -7.03 11.32
N CYS A 147 6.88 -8.30 11.43
CA CYS A 147 7.42 -9.05 10.30
C CYS A 147 7.00 -10.51 10.37
N LYS A 148 6.35 -11.03 9.33
CA LYS A 148 5.95 -12.44 9.26
C LYS A 148 6.47 -13.08 7.99
N MET A 149 7.10 -14.24 8.12
CA MET A 149 7.54 -15.07 7.00
C MET A 149 6.38 -15.92 6.48
N ILE A 150 6.31 -16.05 5.17
CA ILE A 150 5.35 -16.90 4.46
C ILE A 150 6.14 -17.72 3.44
N MET A 151 6.03 -19.04 3.53
CA MET A 151 6.61 -19.94 2.53
C MET A 151 5.59 -20.13 1.40
N ILE A 152 5.98 -19.82 0.17
CA ILE A 152 5.11 -19.93 -1.00
C ILE A 152 5.72 -20.83 -2.08
N SER A 153 4.87 -21.35 -2.97
CA SER A 153 5.29 -22.16 -4.09
C SER A 153 5.87 -21.30 -5.22
N ARG A 154 6.51 -21.95 -6.17
CA ARG A 154 7.06 -21.30 -7.37
C ARG A 154 5.97 -20.65 -8.24
N ASN A 155 4.78 -21.24 -8.33
CA ASN A 155 3.67 -20.67 -9.08
C ASN A 155 3.12 -19.43 -8.36
N GLN A 156 2.87 -19.57 -7.06
CA GLN A 156 2.43 -18.44 -6.20
C GLN A 156 3.42 -17.27 -6.24
N TYR A 157 4.73 -17.56 -6.27
CA TYR A 157 5.75 -16.51 -6.41
C TYR A 157 5.71 -15.82 -7.77
N LYS A 158 5.49 -16.56 -8.87
CA LYS A 158 5.34 -15.95 -10.20
C LYS A 158 4.12 -15.03 -10.26
N ASP A 159 3.00 -15.44 -9.67
CA ASP A 159 1.79 -14.63 -9.64
C ASP A 159 1.98 -13.37 -8.80
N LEU A 160 2.69 -13.48 -7.65
CA LEU A 160 3.10 -12.35 -6.84
C LEU A 160 3.98 -11.36 -7.61
N VAL A 161 5.04 -11.87 -8.26
CA VAL A 161 5.97 -11.06 -9.06
C VAL A 161 5.20 -10.33 -10.15
N LYS A 162 4.33 -11.03 -10.86
CA LYS A 162 3.49 -10.42 -11.91
C LYS A 162 2.62 -9.31 -11.36
N PHE A 163 1.92 -9.54 -10.23
CA PHE A 163 1.07 -8.55 -9.58
C PHE A 163 1.86 -7.29 -9.20
N VAL A 164 3.04 -7.47 -8.60
CA VAL A 164 3.92 -6.37 -8.18
C VAL A 164 4.45 -5.61 -9.38
N GLU A 165 4.97 -6.31 -10.40
CA GLU A 165 5.52 -5.68 -11.61
C GLU A 165 4.50 -4.90 -12.41
N ASP A 166 3.25 -5.38 -12.47
CA ASP A 166 2.15 -4.73 -13.18
C ASP A 166 1.80 -3.35 -12.57
N LYS A 167 2.25 -3.06 -11.34
CA LYS A 167 2.04 -1.76 -10.67
C LYS A 167 3.08 -0.70 -11.00
N PHE A 168 4.27 -1.08 -11.44
CA PHE A 168 5.26 -0.10 -11.87
C PHE A 168 4.87 0.55 -13.21
N ASP A 169 5.10 1.85 -13.32
CA ASP A 169 5.15 2.52 -14.61
C ASP A 169 6.46 2.21 -15.32
N ARG A 170 6.39 2.17 -16.64
CA ARG A 170 7.52 1.77 -17.47
C ARG A 170 7.81 2.81 -18.54
N ASP A 171 9.09 3.02 -18.80
CA ASP A 171 9.56 3.81 -19.93
C ASP A 171 9.35 3.10 -21.27
N GLN A 172 9.72 3.75 -22.36
CA GLN A 172 9.61 3.18 -23.72
C GLN A 172 10.45 1.92 -23.95
N ASN A 173 11.45 1.67 -23.09
CA ASN A 173 12.32 0.50 -23.12
C ASN A 173 11.83 -0.62 -22.19
N GLY A 174 10.71 -0.39 -21.46
CA GLY A 174 10.14 -1.33 -20.50
C GLY A 174 10.79 -1.29 -19.11
N ASN A 175 11.70 -0.37 -18.84
CA ASN A 175 12.30 -0.20 -17.50
C ASN A 175 11.35 0.51 -16.56
N PHE A 176 11.45 0.22 -15.26
CA PHE A 176 10.73 0.96 -14.22
C PHE A 176 11.23 2.42 -14.17
N ILE A 177 10.29 3.36 -14.09
CA ILE A 177 10.60 4.80 -14.09
C ILE A 177 11.03 5.20 -12.69
N LEU A 178 12.32 5.46 -12.50
CA LEU A 178 12.87 5.97 -11.24
C LEU A 178 12.36 7.38 -10.98
N ILE A 179 11.93 7.67 -9.76
CA ILE A 179 11.63 9.03 -9.30
C ILE A 179 12.93 9.62 -8.73
N PRO A 180 13.54 10.62 -9.40
CA PRO A 180 14.71 11.28 -8.87
C PRO A 180 14.32 12.14 -7.66
N THR A 181 14.73 11.72 -6.47
CA THR A 181 14.39 12.42 -5.22
C THR A 181 15.50 12.28 -4.19
N ASN A 182 15.60 13.27 -3.29
CA ASN A 182 16.40 13.18 -2.07
C ASN A 182 15.54 12.77 -0.84
N ALA A 183 14.23 12.70 -1.00
CA ALA A 183 13.27 12.28 0.04
C ALA A 183 13.27 10.78 0.16
N VAL A 184 14.36 10.16 0.60
CA VAL A 184 14.48 8.75 0.90
C VAL A 184 14.45 8.55 2.42
N TYR A 185 13.93 7.41 2.86
CA TYR A 185 13.79 7.11 4.28
C TYR A 185 15.08 6.52 4.87
N ASP A 186 15.89 5.88 4.03
CA ASP A 186 17.21 5.34 4.41
C ASP A 186 18.17 5.45 3.21
N VAL A 187 19.38 4.93 3.37
CA VAL A 187 20.42 4.90 2.31
C VAL A 187 20.23 3.75 1.31
N ASN A 188 19.32 2.84 1.58
CA ASN A 188 19.07 1.58 0.85
C ASN A 188 17.70 1.56 0.16
N ASP A 189 17.02 2.68 0.02
CA ASP A 189 15.72 2.75 -0.64
C ASP A 189 15.71 3.66 -1.87
N ALA A 190 14.72 3.44 -2.73
CA ALA A 190 14.44 4.22 -3.93
C ALA A 190 12.94 4.22 -4.23
N PHE A 191 12.48 5.26 -4.94
CA PHE A 191 11.09 5.40 -5.37
C PHE A 191 10.96 5.29 -6.88
N TYR A 192 9.86 4.68 -7.33
CA TYR A 192 9.52 4.52 -8.75
C TYR A 192 8.09 4.98 -9.01
N ASP A 193 7.83 5.49 -10.20
CA ASP A 193 6.47 5.81 -10.62
C ASP A 193 5.60 4.56 -10.67
N ALA A 194 4.34 4.70 -10.25
CA ALA A 194 3.42 3.58 -10.15
C ALA A 194 2.07 3.88 -10.78
N LYS A 195 1.43 2.82 -11.27
CA LYS A 195 0.07 2.86 -11.78
C LYS A 195 -0.95 2.85 -10.66
N GLY A 196 -2.06 3.50 -10.93
CA GLY A 196 -3.19 3.60 -10.02
C GLY A 196 -3.19 4.90 -9.23
N THR A 197 -4.24 5.07 -8.46
CA THR A 197 -4.45 6.28 -7.67
C THR A 197 -4.77 5.87 -6.25
N TYR A 198 -4.05 6.42 -5.29
CA TYR A 198 -4.29 6.17 -3.87
C TYR A 198 -5.63 6.76 -3.42
N SER A 199 -6.30 6.09 -2.50
CA SER A 199 -7.51 6.60 -1.86
C SER A 199 -7.76 5.89 -0.52
N PHE A 200 -8.70 6.42 0.28
CA PHE A 200 -9.13 5.72 1.49
C PHE A 200 -9.82 4.38 1.22
N LEU A 201 -10.31 4.11 0.00
CA LEU A 201 -10.85 2.81 -0.40
C LEU A 201 -9.79 1.86 -0.93
N TYR A 202 -8.65 2.38 -1.38
CA TYR A 202 -7.52 1.59 -1.88
C TYR A 202 -6.22 2.18 -1.35
N THR A 203 -5.83 1.73 -0.17
CA THR A 203 -4.64 2.18 0.56
C THR A 203 -3.43 1.30 0.24
N CYS A 204 -2.25 1.66 0.76
CA CYS A 204 -1.05 0.81 0.73
C CYS A 204 -1.31 -0.58 1.32
N ASN A 205 -2.07 -0.66 2.39
CA ASN A 205 -2.42 -1.94 3.02
C ASN A 205 -3.45 -2.74 2.20
N THR A 206 -4.37 -2.07 1.50
CA THR A 206 -5.26 -2.74 0.55
C THR A 206 -4.46 -3.36 -0.59
N TRP A 207 -3.47 -2.63 -1.13
CA TRP A 207 -2.57 -3.13 -2.16
C TRP A 207 -1.77 -4.36 -1.68
N ALA A 208 -1.16 -4.29 -0.48
CA ALA A 208 -0.40 -5.41 0.09
C ALA A 208 -1.29 -6.64 0.34
N ASN A 209 -2.53 -6.42 0.82
CA ASN A 209 -3.53 -7.47 0.97
C ASN A 209 -3.91 -8.13 -0.37
N ASP A 210 -4.03 -7.33 -1.44
CA ASP A 210 -4.33 -7.85 -2.77
C ASP A 210 -3.12 -8.57 -3.39
N ALA A 211 -1.88 -8.16 -3.06
CA ALA A 211 -0.67 -8.90 -3.44
C ALA A 211 -0.65 -10.31 -2.81
N LEU A 212 -1.07 -10.43 -1.55
CA LEU A 212 -1.21 -11.73 -0.88
C LEU A 212 -2.29 -12.59 -1.54
N LYS A 213 -3.44 -12.01 -1.91
CA LYS A 213 -4.49 -12.72 -2.66
C LYS A 213 -3.96 -13.20 -4.02
N ALA A 214 -3.26 -12.34 -4.76
CA ALA A 214 -2.68 -12.70 -6.06
C ALA A 214 -1.68 -13.85 -5.95
N ALA A 215 -0.97 -13.92 -4.82
CA ALA A 215 -0.05 -15.02 -4.48
C ALA A 215 -0.78 -16.24 -3.88
N GLY A 216 -2.11 -16.30 -3.88
CA GLY A 216 -2.86 -17.40 -3.28
C GLY A 216 -2.64 -17.55 -1.77
N GLN A 217 -2.30 -16.48 -1.06
CA GLN A 217 -2.06 -16.52 0.38
C GLN A 217 -3.28 -16.09 1.18
N LYS A 218 -3.28 -16.40 2.49
CA LYS A 218 -4.32 -15.88 3.40
C LYS A 218 -4.34 -14.36 3.33
N ALA A 219 -5.54 -13.79 3.26
CA ALA A 219 -5.73 -12.35 3.19
C ALA A 219 -7.07 -11.96 3.85
N ALA A 220 -7.26 -10.68 4.09
CA ALA A 220 -8.56 -10.14 4.44
C ALA A 220 -9.44 -9.98 3.19
N LEU A 221 -10.76 -10.04 3.34
CA LEU A 221 -11.68 -9.69 2.25
C LEU A 221 -11.40 -8.28 1.72
N TRP A 222 -11.22 -7.32 2.62
CA TRP A 222 -10.74 -5.97 2.35
C TRP A 222 -10.16 -5.37 3.64
N THR A 223 -9.08 -4.60 3.54
CA THR A 223 -8.53 -3.88 4.68
C THR A 223 -7.82 -2.59 4.26
N PRO A 224 -8.09 -1.46 4.93
CA PRO A 224 -7.35 -0.23 4.74
C PRO A 224 -6.12 -0.11 5.67
N SER A 225 -5.91 -1.07 6.58
CA SER A 225 -4.85 -1.05 7.59
C SER A 225 -4.07 -2.36 7.65
N ASP A 226 -2.84 -2.29 8.14
CA ASP A 226 -1.95 -3.44 8.37
C ASP A 226 -2.53 -4.45 9.37
N PHE A 227 -3.27 -3.98 10.38
CA PHE A 227 -3.96 -4.86 11.34
C PHE A 227 -4.79 -5.96 10.63
N GLY A 228 -5.50 -5.60 9.55
CA GLY A 228 -6.31 -6.56 8.80
C GLY A 228 -5.49 -7.62 8.07
N ILE A 229 -4.24 -7.33 7.72
CA ILE A 229 -3.30 -8.29 7.13
C ILE A 229 -2.72 -9.18 8.24
N PHE A 230 -2.04 -8.58 9.21
CA PHE A 230 -1.23 -9.28 10.21
C PHE A 230 -2.06 -10.21 11.11
N ARG A 231 -3.33 -9.92 11.34
CA ARG A 231 -4.21 -10.80 12.11
C ARG A 231 -4.36 -12.22 11.53
N HIS A 232 -4.14 -12.40 10.23
CA HIS A 232 -4.23 -13.70 9.55
C HIS A 232 -2.94 -14.50 9.63
N TYR A 233 -1.86 -13.90 10.18
CA TYR A 233 -0.52 -14.47 10.30
C TYR A 233 0.00 -14.52 11.76
N ARG A 234 -0.91 -14.52 12.73
CA ARG A 234 -0.61 -14.66 14.15
C ARG A 234 -0.46 -16.12 14.55
#